data_8ec72b455c46561048348484816317f0
#
_entry.id   8ec72b455c46561048348484816317f0
#
_cell.length_a   1.000
_cell.length_b   1.000
_cell.length_c   1.000
_cell.angle_alpha   90.00
_cell.angle_beta   90.00
_cell.angle_gamma   90.00
#
_symmetry.space_group_name_H-M   'P 1'
#
loop_
_entity.id
_entity.type
_entity.pdbx_description
1 polymer ?
#
loop_
_entity_poly.entity_id
_entity_poly.type
_entity_poly.pdbx_seq_one_letter_code
_entity_poly.pdbx_strand_id
1 'polypeptide(L)'
;MDISKGEQFSPLFLAISPNNKIPAIIDNQPADGGRPLSLFESGEILLYLAEKTGKLLSGELRERHHTLQWLFWQASGLGPMLGQNHHFTAYAPQPIPYAIERYQVETQRLYDVLNRRLEKTPWLGGDHYSIADIACWPWVNTHEKHRIDLAAYPAVNNWFERIRTRPATERAMQKIQQI
;
A
#
# COMPACT_ATOMS: atom_id res chain seq x y z
N MET A 1 0.17 12.52 15.19
CA MET A 1 0.74 11.43 16.03
C MET A 1 2.17 11.20 15.60
N ASP A 2 3.09 11.19 16.56
CA ASP A 2 4.52 10.99 16.32
C ASP A 2 4.94 9.60 16.82
N ILE A 3 5.13 8.68 15.87
CA ILE A 3 5.50 7.30 16.20
C ILE A 3 6.93 7.18 16.75
N SER A 4 7.80 8.16 16.51
CA SER A 4 9.16 8.17 17.07
C SER A 4 9.16 8.38 18.59
N LYS A 5 8.09 8.99 19.12
CA LYS A 5 7.86 9.22 20.56
C LYS A 5 7.04 8.13 21.24
N GLY A 6 6.67 7.08 20.51
CA GLY A 6 5.89 5.98 21.07
C GLY A 6 4.39 6.30 21.24
N GLU A 7 3.88 7.37 20.63
CA GLU A 7 2.44 7.77 20.77
C GLU A 7 1.48 6.69 20.27
N GLN A 8 1.93 5.78 19.39
CA GLN A 8 1.15 4.63 18.91
C GLN A 8 0.82 3.60 20.02
N PHE A 9 1.48 3.67 21.15
CA PHE A 9 1.21 2.82 22.31
C PHE A 9 0.28 3.46 23.34
N SER A 10 -0.19 4.68 23.08
CA SER A 10 -1.13 5.35 23.98
C SER A 10 -2.47 4.59 24.04
N PRO A 11 -3.14 4.54 25.21
CA PRO A 11 -4.44 3.88 25.34
C PRO A 11 -5.50 4.41 24.36
N LEU A 12 -5.47 5.72 24.07
CA LEU A 12 -6.38 6.34 23.10
C LEU A 12 -6.16 5.83 21.68
N PHE A 13 -4.91 5.65 21.27
CA PHE A 13 -4.64 5.13 19.94
C PHE A 13 -4.90 3.61 19.85
N LEU A 14 -4.54 2.85 20.87
CA LEU A 14 -4.80 1.41 20.94
C LEU A 14 -6.31 1.10 20.89
N ALA A 15 -7.17 2.00 21.38
CA ALA A 15 -8.62 1.85 21.27
C ALA A 15 -9.15 1.88 19.83
N ILE A 16 -8.42 2.49 18.90
CA ILE A 16 -8.80 2.58 17.47
C ILE A 16 -7.92 1.74 16.57
N SER A 17 -6.70 1.41 16.99
CA SER A 17 -5.75 0.55 16.29
C SER A 17 -5.07 -0.42 17.26
N PRO A 18 -5.69 -1.56 17.56
CA PRO A 18 -5.17 -2.51 18.55
C PRO A 18 -3.82 -3.11 18.18
N ASN A 19 -3.46 -3.06 16.90
CA ASN A 19 -2.14 -3.47 16.39
C ASN A 19 -1.06 -2.39 16.54
N ASN A 20 -1.36 -1.24 17.16
CA ASN A 20 -0.45 -0.08 17.33
C ASN A 20 0.24 0.40 16.03
N LYS A 21 -0.42 0.25 14.90
CA LYS A 21 0.08 0.64 13.57
C LYS A 21 -0.77 1.73 12.95
N ILE A 22 -0.15 2.56 12.15
CA ILE A 22 -0.80 3.49 11.22
C ILE A 22 -0.88 2.85 9.83
N PRO A 23 -1.93 3.20 9.02
CA PRO A 23 -2.97 4.18 9.32
C PRO A 23 -4.10 3.64 10.21
N ALA A 24 -4.76 4.55 10.91
CA ALA A 24 -6.08 4.34 11.52
C ALA A 24 -6.92 5.59 11.30
N ILE A 25 -8.23 5.42 11.14
CA ILE A 25 -9.19 6.51 10.96
C ILE A 25 -10.39 6.35 11.88
N ILE A 26 -11.07 7.47 12.15
CA ILE A 26 -12.41 7.48 12.73
C ILE A 26 -13.34 8.20 11.76
N ASP A 27 -14.33 7.49 11.25
CA ASP A 27 -15.41 8.10 10.49
C ASP A 27 -16.51 8.57 11.44
N ASN A 28 -16.68 9.87 11.56
CA ASN A 28 -17.70 10.49 12.43
C ASN A 28 -19.11 10.48 11.82
N GLN A 29 -19.23 10.14 10.53
CA GLN A 29 -20.49 10.08 9.79
C GLN A 29 -20.52 8.82 8.90
N PRO A 30 -20.56 7.61 9.50
CA PRO A 30 -20.65 6.38 8.73
C PRO A 30 -21.95 6.32 7.94
N ALA A 31 -21.95 5.58 6.84
CA ALA A 31 -23.09 5.54 5.89
C ALA A 31 -24.38 4.95 6.49
N ASP A 32 -24.27 4.17 7.56
CA ASP A 32 -25.42 3.59 8.29
C ASP A 32 -26.10 4.59 9.25
N GLY A 33 -25.53 5.82 9.38
CA GLY A 33 -26.02 6.82 10.33
C GLY A 33 -25.78 6.49 11.81
N GLY A 34 -24.95 5.47 12.08
CA GLY A 34 -24.63 4.98 13.42
C GLY A 34 -23.63 5.86 14.18
N ARG A 35 -23.04 5.27 15.23
CA ARG A 35 -21.96 5.90 16.01
C ARG A 35 -20.69 6.01 15.18
N PRO A 36 -19.75 6.91 15.54
CA PRO A 36 -18.44 6.97 14.92
C PRO A 36 -17.80 5.59 14.78
N LEU A 37 -17.29 5.28 13.59
CA LEU A 37 -16.68 4.00 13.26
C LEU A 37 -15.16 4.15 13.18
N SER A 38 -14.45 3.38 14.02
CA SER A 38 -13.00 3.30 13.97
C SER A 38 -12.55 2.17 13.06
N LEU A 39 -11.56 2.45 12.22
CA LEU A 39 -10.99 1.49 11.26
C LEU A 39 -9.46 1.53 11.32
N PHE A 40 -8.86 0.37 11.29
CA PHE A 40 -7.42 0.17 11.12
C PHE A 40 -7.19 -0.81 9.96
N GLU A 41 -5.94 -1.07 9.58
CA GLU A 41 -5.52 -1.75 8.37
C GLU A 41 -5.75 -0.91 7.09
N SER A 42 -4.66 -0.57 6.41
CA SER A 42 -4.73 0.28 5.22
C SER A 42 -5.61 -0.30 4.10
N GLY A 43 -5.61 -1.63 3.95
CA GLY A 43 -6.45 -2.31 2.97
C GLY A 43 -7.95 -2.17 3.28
N GLU A 44 -8.32 -2.34 4.55
CA GLU A 44 -9.70 -2.18 5.02
C GLU A 44 -10.16 -0.71 4.91
N ILE A 45 -9.32 0.22 5.31
CA ILE A 45 -9.61 1.66 5.17
C ILE A 45 -9.87 2.03 3.70
N LEU A 46 -9.05 1.53 2.77
CA LEU A 46 -9.24 1.75 1.34
C LEU A 46 -10.56 1.14 0.84
N LEU A 47 -10.87 -0.08 1.26
CA LEU A 47 -12.12 -0.77 0.89
C LEU A 47 -13.33 -0.01 1.42
N TYR A 48 -13.34 0.34 2.69
CA TYR A 48 -14.41 1.11 3.32
C TYR A 48 -14.66 2.45 2.61
N LEU A 49 -13.58 3.21 2.35
CA LEU A 49 -13.70 4.51 1.67
C LEU A 49 -14.18 4.38 0.23
N ALA A 50 -13.78 3.31 -0.47
CA ALA A 50 -14.26 3.04 -1.82
C ALA A 50 -15.77 2.71 -1.82
N GLU A 51 -16.23 1.89 -0.89
CA GLU A 51 -17.65 1.55 -0.73
C GLU A 51 -18.47 2.77 -0.32
N LYS A 52 -18.01 3.52 0.68
CA LYS A 52 -18.69 4.74 1.15
C LYS A 52 -18.86 5.79 0.04
N THR A 53 -17.86 5.92 -0.83
CA THR A 53 -17.86 6.95 -1.88
C THR A 53 -18.37 6.47 -3.22
N GLY A 54 -18.53 5.17 -3.43
CA GLY A 54 -18.87 4.56 -4.71
C GLY A 54 -17.77 4.75 -5.78
N LYS A 55 -16.50 4.90 -5.38
CA LYS A 55 -15.36 5.20 -6.27
C LYS A 55 -14.21 4.24 -6.06
N LEU A 56 -13.40 4.02 -7.10
CA LEU A 56 -12.14 3.26 -7.05
C LEU A 56 -12.30 1.76 -6.75
N LEU A 57 -13.53 1.26 -6.75
CA LEU A 57 -13.87 -0.15 -6.67
C LEU A 57 -15.15 -0.37 -7.48
N SER A 58 -15.10 -1.28 -8.45
CA SER A 58 -16.25 -1.60 -9.30
C SER A 58 -17.35 -2.31 -8.51
N GLY A 59 -18.61 -2.04 -8.86
CA GLY A 59 -19.77 -2.81 -8.40
C GLY A 59 -19.93 -4.14 -9.12
N GLU A 60 -19.31 -4.31 -10.30
CA GLU A 60 -19.37 -5.53 -11.08
C GLU A 60 -18.58 -6.66 -10.40
N LEU A 61 -19.21 -7.82 -10.24
CA LEU A 61 -18.66 -8.95 -9.45
C LEU A 61 -17.23 -9.30 -9.83
N ARG A 62 -16.95 -9.51 -11.12
CA ARG A 62 -15.64 -9.96 -11.59
C ARG A 62 -14.56 -8.90 -11.40
N GLU A 63 -14.82 -7.67 -11.79
CA GLU A 63 -13.88 -6.55 -11.64
C GLU A 63 -13.59 -6.26 -10.16
N ARG A 64 -14.64 -6.27 -9.32
CA ARG A 64 -14.51 -6.11 -7.88
C ARG A 64 -13.55 -7.16 -7.29
N HIS A 65 -13.79 -8.43 -7.59
CA HIS A 65 -12.95 -9.50 -7.06
C HIS A 65 -11.52 -9.50 -7.64
N HIS A 66 -11.31 -9.09 -8.88
CA HIS A 66 -9.98 -8.87 -9.42
C HIS A 66 -9.24 -7.77 -8.63
N THR A 67 -9.91 -6.65 -8.36
CA THR A 67 -9.33 -5.58 -7.53
C THR A 67 -9.00 -6.06 -6.12
N LEU A 68 -9.91 -6.79 -5.46
CA LEU A 68 -9.69 -7.29 -4.11
C LEU A 68 -8.56 -8.31 -4.04
N GLN A 69 -8.40 -9.19 -5.03
CA GLN A 69 -7.26 -10.11 -5.09
C GLN A 69 -5.93 -9.36 -5.04
N TRP A 70 -5.78 -8.28 -5.79
CA TRP A 70 -4.55 -7.48 -5.81
C TRP A 70 -4.39 -6.63 -4.55
N LEU A 71 -5.48 -6.16 -3.94
CA LEU A 71 -5.44 -5.51 -2.64
C LEU A 71 -4.94 -6.47 -1.55
N PHE A 72 -5.48 -7.69 -1.49
CA PHE A 72 -5.03 -8.71 -0.53
C PHE A 72 -3.61 -9.20 -0.84
N TRP A 73 -3.24 -9.34 -2.12
CA TRP A 73 -1.87 -9.67 -2.51
C TRP A 73 -0.87 -8.62 -2.01
N GLN A 74 -1.24 -7.34 -2.08
CA GLN A 74 -0.41 -6.27 -1.50
C GLN A 74 -0.29 -6.42 0.01
N ALA A 75 -1.41 -6.57 0.72
CA ALA A 75 -1.45 -6.62 2.18
C ALA A 75 -0.74 -7.85 2.77
N SER A 76 -0.83 -9.01 2.10
CA SER A 76 -0.27 -10.27 2.59
C SER A 76 1.13 -10.59 2.06
N GLY A 77 1.52 -10.02 0.94
CA GLY A 77 2.76 -10.36 0.23
C GLY A 77 3.65 -9.15 -0.03
N LEU A 78 3.25 -8.27 -0.95
CA LEU A 78 4.12 -7.18 -1.40
C LEU A 78 4.57 -6.29 -0.24
N GLY A 79 3.64 -5.74 0.52
CA GLY A 79 3.94 -4.84 1.63
C GLY A 79 4.86 -5.48 2.68
N PRO A 80 4.48 -6.63 3.27
CA PRO A 80 5.29 -7.29 4.28
C PRO A 80 6.70 -7.67 3.79
N MET A 81 6.84 -8.22 2.58
CA MET A 81 8.15 -8.66 2.09
C MET A 81 9.06 -7.49 1.72
N LEU A 82 8.55 -6.44 1.09
CA LEU A 82 9.30 -5.21 0.84
C LEU A 82 9.67 -4.52 2.16
N GLY A 83 8.80 -4.55 3.15
CA GLY A 83 9.08 -4.05 4.49
C GLY A 83 10.23 -4.79 5.17
N GLN A 84 10.30 -6.12 5.05
CA GLN A 84 11.43 -6.91 5.54
C GLN A 84 12.71 -6.62 4.76
N ASN A 85 12.64 -6.51 3.43
CA ASN A 85 13.79 -6.10 2.63
C ASN A 85 14.34 -4.77 3.13
N HIS A 86 13.49 -3.77 3.30
CA HIS A 86 13.88 -2.45 3.79
C HIS A 86 14.50 -2.54 5.21
N HIS A 87 13.91 -3.33 6.10
CA HIS A 87 14.44 -3.53 7.45
C HIS A 87 15.89 -4.06 7.42
N PHE A 88 16.12 -5.16 6.71
CA PHE A 88 17.44 -5.81 6.70
C PHE A 88 18.48 -5.08 5.86
N THR A 89 18.07 -4.24 4.92
CA THR A 89 19.00 -3.44 4.11
C THR A 89 19.35 -2.09 4.71
N ALA A 90 18.45 -1.49 5.55
CA ALA A 90 18.60 -0.11 6.01
C ALA A 90 18.54 0.07 7.54
N TYR A 91 17.78 -0.77 8.27
CA TYR A 91 17.49 -0.54 9.69
C TYR A 91 18.07 -1.59 10.64
N ALA A 92 18.45 -2.77 10.15
CA ALA A 92 19.00 -3.81 10.99
C ALA A 92 20.29 -3.31 11.68
N PRO A 93 20.48 -3.55 12.99
CA PRO A 93 21.62 -3.05 13.74
C PRO A 93 22.94 -3.66 13.29
N GLN A 94 22.89 -4.78 12.58
CA GLN A 94 24.03 -5.44 11.95
C GLN A 94 23.62 -6.13 10.65
N PRO A 95 24.49 -6.23 9.65
CA PRO A 95 24.20 -6.95 8.42
C PRO A 95 23.95 -8.44 8.69
N ILE A 96 22.87 -8.98 8.12
CA ILE A 96 22.56 -10.41 8.13
C ILE A 96 22.48 -10.87 6.66
N PRO A 97 23.60 -11.34 6.07
CA PRO A 97 23.70 -11.59 4.62
C PRO A 97 22.59 -12.50 4.09
N TYR A 98 22.30 -13.60 4.79
CA TYR A 98 21.22 -14.52 4.39
C TYR A 98 19.84 -13.86 4.37
N ALA A 99 19.51 -13.02 5.34
CA ALA A 99 18.22 -12.32 5.36
C ALA A 99 18.14 -11.27 4.25
N ILE A 100 19.23 -10.52 4.01
CA ILE A 100 19.33 -9.55 2.93
C ILE A 100 19.10 -10.23 1.58
N GLU A 101 19.84 -11.32 1.30
CA GLU A 101 19.69 -12.07 0.05
C GLU A 101 18.28 -12.63 -0.12
N ARG A 102 17.74 -13.30 0.91
CA ARG A 102 16.40 -13.89 0.90
C ARG A 102 15.34 -12.87 0.54
N TYR A 103 15.31 -11.71 1.22
CA TYR A 103 14.29 -10.71 0.98
C TYR A 103 14.53 -9.92 -0.31
N GLN A 104 15.76 -9.79 -0.76
CA GLN A 104 16.06 -9.22 -2.07
C GLN A 104 15.52 -10.10 -3.21
N VAL A 105 15.75 -11.41 -3.16
CA VAL A 105 15.22 -12.37 -4.14
C VAL A 105 13.68 -12.37 -4.13
N GLU A 106 13.07 -12.36 -2.96
CA GLU A 106 11.60 -12.29 -2.86
C GLU A 106 11.05 -10.96 -3.40
N THR A 107 11.72 -9.84 -3.14
CA THR A 107 11.36 -8.54 -3.70
C THR A 107 11.38 -8.57 -5.22
N GLN A 108 12.44 -9.09 -5.84
CA GLN A 108 12.53 -9.23 -7.29
C GLN A 108 11.40 -10.10 -7.84
N ARG A 109 11.13 -11.24 -7.22
CA ARG A 109 10.01 -12.12 -7.60
C ARG A 109 8.66 -11.39 -7.56
N LEU A 110 8.42 -10.55 -6.56
CA LEU A 110 7.18 -9.77 -6.44
C LEU A 110 7.09 -8.67 -7.51
N TYR A 111 8.21 -8.04 -7.86
CA TYR A 111 8.25 -7.11 -9.00
C TYR A 111 8.01 -7.80 -10.33
N ASP A 112 8.51 -9.03 -10.52
CA ASP A 112 8.19 -9.84 -11.71
C ASP A 112 6.69 -10.16 -11.79
N VAL A 113 6.04 -10.48 -10.67
CA VAL A 113 4.58 -10.69 -10.62
C VAL A 113 3.83 -9.42 -11.02
N LEU A 114 4.25 -8.27 -10.44
CA LEU A 114 3.66 -6.98 -10.72
C LEU A 114 3.82 -6.60 -12.21
N ASN A 115 5.03 -6.78 -12.75
CA ASN A 115 5.32 -6.46 -14.15
C ASN A 115 4.47 -7.30 -15.11
N ARG A 116 4.45 -8.63 -14.93
CA ARG A 116 3.61 -9.53 -15.75
C ARG A 116 2.11 -9.21 -15.69
N ARG A 117 1.62 -8.69 -14.55
CA ARG A 117 0.24 -8.23 -14.44
C ARG A 117 0.02 -6.97 -15.28
N LEU A 118 0.89 -5.99 -15.14
CA LEU A 118 0.80 -4.69 -15.81
C LEU A 118 1.12 -4.73 -17.31
N GLU A 119 1.76 -5.79 -17.79
CA GLU A 119 1.87 -6.09 -19.23
C GLU A 119 0.52 -6.46 -19.86
N LYS A 120 -0.41 -7.01 -19.06
CA LYS A 120 -1.70 -7.50 -19.54
C LYS A 120 -2.84 -6.52 -19.33
N THR A 121 -2.72 -5.64 -18.35
CA THR A 121 -3.79 -4.72 -17.97
C THR A 121 -3.21 -3.35 -17.61
N PRO A 122 -3.93 -2.27 -17.87
CA PRO A 122 -3.44 -0.93 -17.54
C PRO A 122 -3.34 -0.66 -16.03
N TRP A 123 -4.11 -1.36 -15.20
CA TRP A 123 -4.16 -1.22 -13.75
C TRP A 123 -4.23 -2.59 -13.07
N LEU A 124 -3.91 -2.65 -11.78
CA LEU A 124 -3.88 -3.92 -11.05
C LEU A 124 -5.24 -4.62 -11.01
N GLY A 125 -6.31 -3.87 -10.80
CA GLY A 125 -7.68 -4.40 -10.81
C GLY A 125 -8.21 -4.77 -12.20
N GLY A 126 -7.64 -4.22 -13.26
CA GLY A 126 -8.10 -4.37 -14.65
C GLY A 126 -8.03 -3.07 -15.44
N ASP A 127 -9.13 -2.64 -16.03
CA ASP A 127 -9.16 -1.50 -16.96
C ASP A 127 -9.22 -0.14 -16.25
N HIS A 128 -9.50 -0.11 -14.96
CA HIS A 128 -9.68 1.12 -14.20
C HIS A 128 -8.75 1.21 -12.98
N TYR A 129 -8.27 2.43 -12.71
CA TYR A 129 -7.53 2.76 -11.50
C TYR A 129 -8.36 2.47 -10.25
N SER A 130 -7.78 1.78 -9.28
CA SER A 130 -8.50 1.21 -8.16
C SER A 130 -7.74 1.32 -6.83
N ILE A 131 -8.37 0.87 -5.76
CA ILE A 131 -7.76 0.77 -4.43
C ILE A 131 -6.56 -0.19 -4.40
N ALA A 132 -6.47 -1.16 -5.30
CA ALA A 132 -5.31 -2.03 -5.43
C ALA A 132 -4.06 -1.26 -5.87
N ASP A 133 -4.23 -0.34 -6.83
CA ASP A 133 -3.14 0.53 -7.30
C ASP A 133 -2.69 1.49 -6.19
N ILE A 134 -3.66 2.06 -5.45
CA ILE A 134 -3.37 2.95 -4.32
C ILE A 134 -2.58 2.23 -3.22
N ALA A 135 -2.90 0.98 -2.94
CA ALA A 135 -2.22 0.19 -1.92
C ALA A 135 -0.79 -0.20 -2.33
N CYS A 136 -0.58 -0.52 -3.62
CA CYS A 136 0.73 -0.99 -4.12
C CYS A 136 1.72 0.14 -4.41
N TRP A 137 1.23 1.28 -4.92
CA TRP A 137 2.10 2.35 -5.41
C TRP A 137 3.07 2.91 -4.37
N PRO A 138 2.71 3.16 -3.09
CA PRO A 138 3.64 3.66 -2.09
C PRO A 138 4.85 2.76 -1.85
N TRP A 139 4.67 1.45 -2.00
CA TRP A 139 5.76 0.47 -1.89
C TRP A 139 6.71 0.57 -3.07
N VAL A 140 6.18 0.73 -4.29
CA VAL A 140 7.01 0.92 -5.49
C VAL A 140 7.69 2.30 -5.46
N ASN A 141 7.06 3.31 -4.88
CA ASN A 141 7.66 4.65 -4.73
C ASN A 141 8.94 4.67 -3.88
N THR A 142 9.22 3.58 -3.18
CA THR A 142 10.47 3.40 -2.42
C THR A 142 11.40 2.36 -3.05
N HIS A 143 11.26 2.07 -4.35
CA HIS A 143 11.98 1.03 -5.06
C HIS A 143 13.51 1.10 -4.92
N GLU A 144 14.08 2.30 -4.92
CA GLU A 144 15.54 2.51 -4.73
C GLU A 144 16.01 1.96 -3.37
N LYS A 145 15.22 2.19 -2.31
CA LYS A 145 15.51 1.65 -0.97
C LYS A 145 15.41 0.12 -0.91
N HIS A 146 14.66 -0.47 -1.85
CA HIS A 146 14.56 -1.91 -2.03
C HIS A 146 15.63 -2.46 -3.00
N ARG A 147 16.51 -1.60 -3.52
CA ARG A 147 17.55 -1.93 -4.52
C ARG A 147 16.94 -2.48 -5.81
N ILE A 148 15.83 -1.90 -6.24
CA ILE A 148 15.16 -2.23 -7.49
C ILE A 148 15.35 -1.09 -8.49
N ASP A 149 15.84 -1.45 -9.67
CA ASP A 149 15.88 -0.56 -10.83
C ASP A 149 14.61 -0.79 -11.66
N LEU A 150 13.75 0.24 -11.75
CA LEU A 150 12.52 0.17 -12.53
C LEU A 150 12.76 0.01 -14.05
N ALA A 151 13.95 0.30 -14.55
CA ALA A 151 14.30 0.03 -15.95
C ALA A 151 14.22 -1.46 -16.30
N ALA A 152 14.42 -2.35 -15.32
CA ALA A 152 14.25 -3.78 -15.48
C ALA A 152 12.77 -4.23 -15.53
N TYR A 153 11.82 -3.36 -15.19
CA TYR A 153 10.39 -3.63 -15.08
C TYR A 153 9.55 -2.59 -15.84
N PRO A 154 9.58 -2.58 -17.18
CA PRO A 154 9.02 -1.49 -18.00
C PRO A 154 7.53 -1.24 -17.76
N ALA A 155 6.72 -2.30 -17.56
CA ALA A 155 5.29 -2.15 -17.30
C ALA A 155 5.01 -1.54 -15.92
N VAL A 156 5.80 -1.91 -14.92
CA VAL A 156 5.75 -1.27 -13.57
C VAL A 156 6.16 0.19 -13.67
N ASN A 157 7.23 0.50 -14.39
CA ASN A 157 7.70 1.88 -14.56
C ASN A 157 6.63 2.76 -15.21
N ASN A 158 6.00 2.29 -16.29
CA ASN A 158 4.92 3.01 -16.95
C ASN A 158 3.70 3.23 -16.04
N TRP A 159 3.31 2.23 -15.27
CA TRP A 159 2.24 2.31 -14.29
C TRP A 159 2.60 3.27 -13.14
N PHE A 160 3.82 3.18 -12.63
CA PHE A 160 4.33 4.04 -11.57
C PHE A 160 4.28 5.52 -11.95
N GLU A 161 4.76 5.88 -13.15
CA GLU A 161 4.76 7.25 -13.65
C GLU A 161 3.34 7.79 -13.87
N ARG A 162 2.42 6.97 -14.39
CA ARG A 162 1.02 7.38 -14.55
C ARG A 162 0.35 7.72 -13.21
N ILE A 163 0.69 7.02 -12.14
CA ILE A 163 0.16 7.32 -10.80
C ILE A 163 0.87 8.53 -10.20
N ARG A 164 2.18 8.61 -10.34
CA ARG A 164 3.01 9.71 -9.83
C ARG A 164 2.50 11.08 -10.30
N THR A 165 2.13 11.18 -11.56
CA THR A 165 1.65 12.41 -12.19
C THR A 165 0.16 12.71 -11.97
N ARG A 166 -0.55 11.89 -11.19
CA ARG A 166 -1.96 12.18 -10.84
C ARG A 166 -2.02 13.36 -9.84
N PRO A 167 -2.88 14.36 -10.07
CA PRO A 167 -2.97 15.50 -9.16
C PRO A 167 -3.25 15.14 -7.69
N ALA A 168 -3.98 14.03 -7.45
CA ALA A 168 -4.25 13.55 -6.10
C ALA A 168 -3.00 12.95 -5.45
N THR A 169 -2.16 12.24 -6.22
CA THR A 169 -0.89 11.69 -5.74
C THR A 169 0.09 12.81 -5.41
N GLU A 170 0.23 13.80 -6.30
CA GLU A 170 1.11 14.95 -6.08
C GLU A 170 0.73 15.70 -4.79
N ARG A 171 -0.57 15.99 -4.60
CA ARG A 171 -1.05 16.64 -3.36
C ARG A 171 -0.77 15.78 -2.11
N ALA A 172 -0.92 14.47 -2.20
CA ALA A 172 -0.63 13.57 -1.08
C ALA A 172 0.86 13.58 -0.73
N MET A 173 1.74 13.50 -1.75
CA MET A 173 3.19 13.52 -1.55
C MET A 173 3.67 14.85 -0.97
N GLN A 174 3.12 15.99 -1.42
CA GLN A 174 3.42 17.31 -0.84
C GLN A 174 3.04 17.38 0.65
N LYS A 175 1.91 16.79 1.05
CA LYS A 175 1.51 16.76 2.47
C LYS A 175 2.44 15.91 3.33
N ILE A 176 2.92 14.79 2.81
CA ILE A 176 3.87 13.92 3.55
C ILE A 176 5.19 14.62 3.80
N GLN A 177 5.66 15.48 2.88
CA GLN A 177 6.90 16.25 3.04
C GLN A 177 6.80 17.38 4.09
N GLN A 178 5.58 17.72 4.53
CA GLN A 178 5.33 18.79 5.51
C GLN A 178 5.19 18.26 6.95
N ILE A 179 5.23 16.96 7.14
CA ILE A 179 5.15 16.28 8.45
C ILE A 179 6.54 15.91 8.93
#